data_220df1639c979eba88bf296583705297
#
_entry.id   220df1639c979eba88bf296583705297
#
_cell.length_a   1.000
_cell.length_b   1.000
_cell.length_c   1.000
_cell.angle_alpha   90.00
_cell.angle_beta   90.00
_cell.angle_gamma   90.00
#
_symmetry.space_group_name_H-M   'P 1'
#
loop_
_entity.id
_entity.type
_entity.pdbx_description
1 polymer ?
#
loop_
_entity_poly.entity_id
_entity_poly.type
_entity_poly.pdbx_seq_one_letter_code
_entity_poly.pdbx_strand_id
1 'polypeptide(L)'
;MAFSMAWNEAAGGDSGADRPDEDAAGRVLAGFRDELYRCLTRRADALFCLADAVLCEDRKVTDLARLSLVAEFGRGHGALYDGLNAGRVEFARLRVAGLPLPAWPDGRIRLAADVSSWLRPDAQASGERMFCYVKGRGRNAGQMIPGWPYSFVAALGPGGSSWTLPLDAARIGPDDDETVVTAAQLREVTARLIAAGHWKDGDPPVLVALDAGYNVSRLAWLLGDLPVMLVVRVRSDRVFYRPVPPKAPGTPGRQGRHGTPVSCADPATWAGAQVSATAGSARYGPLAVTAWHRVHQQLTRQSSGWEDHPGPLPVIEGTLIRLAAAARAAGYQDLEPMWLWSPCPQADPEQVAVLWQAYLRRFDLEHTFRFIKSRLGWNKPLLRDPAAADRWTWIIIACYAQLYLARPLAAAIRLPWQRPLPAGALTPGRVRAGFRHARETAGTPARTAKPASPAPDAPKDRRTRKRRHASPSANAPQGPQQQKNRKKER
;
A
#
# COMPACT_ATOMS: atom_id res chain seq x y z
N MET A 1 -25.99 -9.70 -3.56
CA MET A 1 -26.01 -10.87 -2.65
C MET A 1 -25.59 -12.21 -3.27
N ALA A 2 -25.63 -12.42 -4.58
CA ALA A 2 -25.27 -13.71 -5.20
C ALA A 2 -23.78 -13.92 -5.52
N PHE A 3 -22.96 -12.88 -5.48
CA PHE A 3 -21.55 -12.97 -5.87
C PHE A 3 -20.61 -13.52 -4.77
N SER A 4 -20.96 -13.41 -3.49
CA SER A 4 -20.13 -13.86 -2.38
C SER A 4 -20.16 -15.39 -2.17
N MET A 5 -21.27 -16.05 -2.50
CA MET A 5 -21.42 -17.49 -2.24
C MET A 5 -20.67 -18.40 -3.22
N ALA A 6 -20.55 -18.02 -4.48
CA ALA A 6 -19.91 -18.87 -5.51
C ALA A 6 -18.38 -18.99 -5.36
N TRP A 7 -17.74 -18.09 -4.61
CA TRP A 7 -16.29 -18.09 -4.45
C TRP A 7 -15.78 -18.83 -3.20
N ASN A 8 -16.59 -18.90 -2.15
CA ASN A 8 -16.22 -19.66 -0.94
C ASN A 8 -16.24 -21.19 -1.17
N GLU A 9 -17.04 -21.68 -2.10
CA GLU A 9 -17.03 -23.11 -2.44
C GLU A 9 -15.80 -23.55 -3.25
N ALA A 10 -15.16 -22.63 -3.99
CA ALA A 10 -13.98 -22.94 -4.78
C ALA A 10 -12.65 -22.84 -4.01
N ALA A 11 -12.64 -22.34 -2.77
CA ALA A 11 -11.44 -22.13 -1.96
C ALA A 11 -11.25 -23.17 -0.83
N GLY A 12 -12.19 -24.06 -0.59
CA GLY A 12 -12.20 -25.00 0.53
C GLY A 12 -12.41 -26.46 0.12
N GLY A 13 -11.53 -27.03 -0.68
CA GLY A 13 -11.59 -28.44 -1.03
C GLY A 13 -10.21 -28.97 -1.41
N ASP A 14 -9.54 -29.62 -0.46
CA ASP A 14 -8.42 -30.51 -0.76
C ASP A 14 -8.96 -31.85 -1.23
N SER A 15 -8.43 -32.32 -2.34
CA SER A 15 -8.44 -33.66 -2.95
C SER A 15 -9.12 -33.76 -4.32
N GLY A 16 -8.27 -33.92 -5.33
CA GLY A 16 -8.66 -34.22 -6.70
C GLY A 16 -8.55 -32.97 -7.59
N ALA A 17 -7.67 -33.03 -8.59
CA ALA A 17 -7.35 -31.93 -9.51
C ALA A 17 -8.61 -31.44 -10.28
N ASP A 18 -9.50 -30.75 -9.57
CA ASP A 18 -10.56 -29.99 -10.19
C ASP A 18 -9.95 -28.72 -10.77
N ARG A 19 -9.90 -28.61 -12.08
CA ARG A 19 -9.62 -27.34 -12.76
C ARG A 19 -10.64 -26.34 -12.22
N PRO A 20 -10.20 -25.19 -11.66
CA PRO A 20 -11.16 -24.17 -11.28
C PRO A 20 -12.04 -23.87 -12.50
N ASP A 21 -13.35 -23.75 -12.30
CA ASP A 21 -14.28 -23.43 -13.35
C ASP A 21 -13.82 -22.11 -14.01
N GLU A 22 -13.12 -22.25 -15.14
CA GLU A 22 -12.55 -21.11 -15.89
C GLU A 22 -13.67 -20.15 -16.30
N ASP A 23 -14.87 -20.67 -16.55
CA ASP A 23 -16.04 -19.87 -16.89
C ASP A 23 -16.50 -19.03 -15.68
N ALA A 24 -16.50 -19.59 -14.47
CA ALA A 24 -16.84 -18.83 -13.27
C ALA A 24 -15.79 -17.73 -12.98
N ALA A 25 -14.53 -18.05 -13.08
CA ALA A 25 -13.46 -17.07 -12.92
C ALA A 25 -13.50 -15.97 -14.00
N GLY A 26 -13.81 -16.36 -15.25
CA GLY A 26 -14.04 -15.44 -16.36
C GLY A 26 -15.20 -14.47 -16.09
N ARG A 27 -16.32 -14.99 -15.59
CA ARG A 27 -17.50 -14.16 -15.22
C ARG A 27 -17.20 -13.18 -14.10
N VAL A 28 -16.43 -13.59 -13.06
CA VAL A 28 -16.04 -12.71 -11.95
C VAL A 28 -15.15 -11.58 -12.47
N LEU A 29 -14.15 -11.90 -13.29
CA LEU A 29 -13.27 -10.89 -13.88
C LEU A 29 -14.06 -9.94 -14.80
N ALA A 30 -14.94 -10.46 -15.65
CA ALA A 30 -15.81 -9.67 -16.54
C ALA A 30 -16.69 -8.70 -15.74
N GLY A 31 -17.34 -9.18 -14.68
CA GLY A 31 -18.16 -8.35 -13.80
C GLY A 31 -17.39 -7.21 -13.15
N PHE A 32 -16.15 -7.47 -12.69
CA PHE A 32 -15.28 -6.42 -12.16
C PHE A 32 -14.86 -5.41 -13.26
N ARG A 33 -14.55 -5.87 -14.47
CA ARG A 33 -14.18 -5.00 -15.59
C ARG A 33 -15.35 -4.09 -16.00
N ASP A 34 -16.56 -4.60 -16.00
CA ASP A 34 -17.77 -3.81 -16.25
C ASP A 34 -18.00 -2.76 -15.17
N GLU A 35 -17.81 -3.12 -13.89
CA GLU A 35 -17.95 -2.18 -12.78
C GLU A 35 -16.84 -1.12 -12.81
N LEU A 36 -15.60 -1.50 -13.08
CA LEU A 36 -14.52 -0.54 -13.31
C LEU A 36 -14.88 0.46 -14.42
N TYR A 37 -15.38 -0.02 -15.54
CA TYR A 37 -15.77 0.86 -16.65
C TYR A 37 -16.90 1.84 -16.27
N ARG A 38 -17.90 1.39 -15.48
CA ARG A 38 -18.95 2.27 -14.94
C ARG A 38 -18.44 3.32 -13.96
N CYS A 39 -17.33 3.06 -13.27
CA CYS A 39 -16.67 4.04 -12.40
C CYS A 39 -15.92 5.13 -13.17
N LEU A 40 -15.64 4.89 -14.45
CA LEU A 40 -14.96 5.85 -15.33
C LEU A 40 -15.99 6.75 -16.01
N THR A 41 -16.36 7.88 -15.40
CA THR A 41 -17.50 8.70 -15.84
C THR A 41 -17.16 9.75 -16.90
N ARG A 42 -15.86 10.02 -17.12
CA ARG A 42 -15.35 10.89 -18.18
C ARG A 42 -14.07 10.32 -18.78
N ARG A 43 -13.97 10.30 -20.12
CA ARG A 43 -12.86 9.65 -20.84
C ARG A 43 -12.75 8.15 -20.54
N ALA A 44 -13.88 7.53 -20.24
CA ALA A 44 -13.96 6.14 -19.78
C ALA A 44 -13.18 5.17 -20.68
N ASP A 45 -13.45 5.20 -21.98
CA ASP A 45 -12.79 4.33 -22.94
C ASP A 45 -11.26 4.48 -22.95
N ALA A 46 -10.76 5.73 -22.86
CA ALA A 46 -9.31 5.98 -22.88
C ALA A 46 -8.64 5.46 -21.59
N LEU A 47 -9.26 5.70 -20.43
CA LEU A 47 -8.77 5.22 -19.13
C LEU A 47 -8.85 3.70 -19.02
N PHE A 48 -9.91 3.10 -19.54
CA PHE A 48 -10.07 1.64 -19.54
C PHE A 48 -9.06 0.97 -20.48
N CYS A 49 -8.90 1.46 -21.71
CA CYS A 49 -7.86 0.97 -22.63
C CYS A 49 -6.46 1.18 -22.06
N LEU A 50 -6.23 2.25 -21.27
CA LEU A 50 -4.95 2.47 -20.59
C LEU A 50 -4.71 1.36 -19.53
N ALA A 51 -5.73 0.97 -18.76
CA ALA A 51 -5.61 -0.14 -17.84
C ALA A 51 -5.28 -1.45 -18.57
N ASP A 52 -5.94 -1.74 -19.69
CA ASP A 52 -5.63 -2.90 -20.52
C ASP A 52 -4.19 -2.85 -21.05
N ALA A 53 -3.72 -1.69 -21.52
CA ALA A 53 -2.34 -1.53 -21.96
C ALA A 53 -1.32 -1.80 -20.84
N VAL A 54 -1.57 -1.31 -19.62
CA VAL A 54 -0.71 -1.60 -18.45
C VAL A 54 -0.64 -3.09 -18.16
N LEU A 55 -1.76 -3.79 -18.27
CA LEU A 55 -1.87 -5.22 -17.98
C LEU A 55 -1.25 -6.09 -19.07
N CYS A 56 -1.37 -5.68 -20.33
CA CYS A 56 -0.92 -6.44 -21.50
C CYS A 56 0.48 -6.04 -22.01
N GLU A 57 1.12 -5.01 -21.46
CA GLU A 57 2.51 -4.68 -21.78
C GLU A 57 3.45 -5.79 -21.29
N ASP A 58 4.17 -6.45 -22.17
CA ASP A 58 5.05 -7.59 -21.85
C ASP A 58 6.25 -7.19 -20.99
N ARG A 59 6.69 -5.94 -21.13
CA ARG A 59 7.84 -5.39 -20.40
C ARG A 59 7.39 -4.61 -19.15
N LYS A 60 8.37 -4.05 -18.46
CA LYS A 60 8.12 -3.10 -17.40
C LYS A 60 7.54 -1.82 -18.00
N VAL A 61 6.50 -1.29 -17.38
CA VAL A 61 5.98 0.02 -17.73
C VAL A 61 6.99 1.08 -17.26
N THR A 62 7.58 1.82 -18.20
CA THR A 62 8.59 2.85 -17.95
C THR A 62 8.05 4.26 -18.14
N ASP A 63 7.14 4.42 -19.08
CA ASP A 63 6.54 5.70 -19.44
C ASP A 63 5.19 5.50 -20.13
N LEU A 64 4.40 6.57 -20.16
CA LEU A 64 3.06 6.55 -20.77
C LEU A 64 3.11 6.50 -22.30
N ALA A 65 4.09 7.11 -22.93
CA ALA A 65 4.18 7.15 -24.39
C ALA A 65 4.29 5.72 -24.96
N ARG A 66 5.08 4.88 -24.29
CA ARG A 66 5.22 3.47 -24.67
C ARG A 66 3.91 2.71 -24.54
N LEU A 67 3.08 2.98 -23.54
CA LEU A 67 1.77 2.32 -23.40
C LEU A 67 0.82 2.66 -24.55
N SER A 68 1.00 3.80 -25.24
CA SER A 68 0.20 4.13 -26.42
C SER A 68 0.49 3.24 -27.63
N LEU A 69 1.61 2.51 -27.61
CA LEU A 69 2.02 1.58 -28.67
C LEU A 69 1.53 0.15 -28.42
N VAL A 70 0.99 -0.13 -27.23
CA VAL A 70 0.42 -1.44 -26.90
C VAL A 70 -0.89 -1.62 -27.66
N ALA A 71 -1.05 -2.79 -28.32
CA ALA A 71 -2.20 -3.04 -29.20
C ALA A 71 -3.56 -2.85 -28.47
N GLU A 72 -3.62 -3.22 -27.20
CA GLU A 72 -4.83 -3.12 -26.37
C GLU A 72 -5.21 -1.68 -26.04
N PHE A 73 -4.31 -0.70 -26.20
CA PHE A 73 -4.67 0.70 -26.09
C PHE A 73 -5.53 1.16 -27.26
N GLY A 74 -5.15 0.79 -28.49
CA GLY A 74 -5.92 0.98 -29.72
C GLY A 74 -6.33 2.42 -30.02
N ARG A 75 -5.79 3.44 -29.29
CA ARG A 75 -6.17 4.86 -29.41
C ARG A 75 -4.93 5.72 -29.68
N GLY A 76 -5.15 6.92 -30.22
CA GLY A 76 -4.06 7.86 -30.46
C GLY A 76 -3.35 8.27 -29.15
N HIS A 77 -2.05 8.54 -29.24
CA HIS A 77 -1.18 8.91 -28.11
C HIS A 77 -1.77 10.03 -27.22
N GLY A 78 -2.40 11.08 -27.83
CA GLY A 78 -3.01 12.16 -27.08
C GLY A 78 -4.18 11.72 -26.17
N ALA A 79 -4.91 10.66 -26.53
CA ALA A 79 -6.04 10.18 -25.76
C ALA A 79 -5.63 9.63 -24.38
N LEU A 80 -4.40 9.13 -24.24
CA LEU A 80 -3.84 8.63 -22.99
C LEU A 80 -3.66 9.78 -21.98
N TYR A 81 -2.99 10.87 -22.42
CA TYR A 81 -2.77 12.05 -21.56
C TYR A 81 -4.07 12.78 -21.27
N ASP A 82 -4.95 12.90 -22.26
CA ASP A 82 -6.28 13.49 -22.08
C ASP A 82 -7.13 12.68 -21.09
N GLY A 83 -7.04 11.34 -21.13
CA GLY A 83 -7.65 10.46 -20.14
C GLY A 83 -7.20 10.76 -18.72
N LEU A 84 -5.88 10.89 -18.50
CA LEU A 84 -5.33 11.18 -17.19
C LEU A 84 -5.56 12.63 -16.72
N ASN A 85 -5.49 13.61 -17.62
CA ASN A 85 -5.61 15.01 -17.25
C ASN A 85 -7.08 15.45 -17.10
N ALA A 86 -7.96 14.99 -17.97
CA ALA A 86 -9.36 15.44 -18.03
C ALA A 86 -10.38 14.32 -17.72
N GLY A 87 -9.94 13.11 -17.45
CA GLY A 87 -10.80 12.00 -17.07
C GLY A 87 -11.41 12.16 -15.68
N ARG A 88 -12.45 11.38 -15.40
CA ARG A 88 -13.07 11.33 -14.07
C ARG A 88 -13.27 9.88 -13.66
N VAL A 89 -12.86 9.57 -12.45
CA VAL A 89 -13.02 8.26 -11.81
C VAL A 89 -13.81 8.46 -10.52
N GLU A 90 -14.88 7.70 -10.35
CA GLU A 90 -15.65 7.66 -9.11
C GLU A 90 -14.97 6.73 -8.10
N PHE A 91 -13.96 7.24 -7.42
CA PHE A 91 -13.12 6.45 -6.52
C PHE A 91 -13.91 5.73 -5.43
N ALA A 92 -14.92 6.39 -4.84
CA ALA A 92 -15.75 5.79 -3.81
C ALA A 92 -16.46 4.53 -4.31
N ARG A 93 -16.97 4.56 -5.53
CA ARG A 93 -17.63 3.42 -6.17
C ARG A 93 -16.65 2.32 -6.53
N LEU A 94 -15.48 2.67 -7.08
CA LEU A 94 -14.43 1.70 -7.40
C LEU A 94 -13.94 0.96 -6.15
N ARG A 95 -13.87 1.65 -5.02
CA ARG A 95 -13.52 1.06 -3.71
C ARG A 95 -14.51 0.00 -3.23
N VAL A 96 -15.75 0.09 -3.66
CA VAL A 96 -16.86 -0.83 -3.25
C VAL A 96 -17.06 -1.98 -4.24
N ALA A 97 -16.43 -1.90 -5.44
CA ALA A 97 -16.56 -2.98 -6.41
C ALA A 97 -16.15 -4.31 -5.76
N GLY A 98 -17.13 -5.21 -5.59
CA GLY A 98 -17.14 -6.40 -4.75
C GLY A 98 -15.97 -7.36 -4.98
N LEU A 99 -14.82 -6.97 -4.48
CA LEU A 99 -13.61 -7.77 -4.57
C LEU A 99 -13.66 -8.88 -3.51
N PRO A 100 -13.48 -10.14 -3.90
CA PRO A 100 -13.37 -11.22 -2.93
C PRO A 100 -12.14 -11.00 -2.06
N LEU A 101 -12.33 -10.90 -0.74
CA LEU A 101 -11.22 -10.75 0.20
C LEU A 101 -10.48 -12.07 0.36
N PRO A 102 -9.16 -12.03 0.68
CA PRO A 102 -8.45 -13.21 1.11
C PRO A 102 -9.10 -13.79 2.37
N ALA A 103 -9.54 -15.05 2.30
CA ALA A 103 -10.14 -15.74 3.44
C ALA A 103 -9.06 -16.25 4.41
N TRP A 104 -9.30 -16.08 5.70
CA TRP A 104 -8.48 -16.63 6.77
C TRP A 104 -9.25 -17.73 7.53
N PRO A 105 -8.57 -18.77 8.03
CA PRO A 105 -9.24 -19.88 8.70
C PRO A 105 -10.07 -19.48 9.92
N ASP A 106 -9.68 -18.39 10.60
CA ASP A 106 -10.39 -17.84 11.76
C ASP A 106 -11.48 -16.82 11.38
N GLY A 107 -11.78 -16.66 10.09
CA GLY A 107 -12.77 -15.72 9.58
C GLY A 107 -12.39 -14.24 9.75
N ARG A 108 -11.26 -13.92 10.37
CA ARG A 108 -10.86 -12.54 10.66
C ARG A 108 -10.28 -11.83 9.44
N ILE A 109 -10.81 -10.68 9.11
CA ILE A 109 -10.24 -9.80 8.09
C ILE A 109 -8.94 -9.20 8.62
N ARG A 110 -7.85 -9.34 7.86
CA ARG A 110 -6.55 -8.76 8.19
C ARG A 110 -6.14 -7.77 7.13
N LEU A 111 -5.88 -6.55 7.56
CA LEU A 111 -5.44 -5.44 6.72
C LEU A 111 -4.02 -5.03 7.09
N ALA A 112 -3.33 -4.38 6.16
CA ALA A 112 -2.15 -3.58 6.44
C ALA A 112 -2.34 -2.18 5.89
N ALA A 113 -1.85 -1.18 6.62
CA ALA A 113 -1.70 0.17 6.09
C ALA A 113 -0.23 0.55 6.08
N ASP A 114 0.19 1.21 5.02
CA ASP A 114 1.57 1.69 4.85
C ASP A 114 1.63 2.85 3.86
N VAL A 115 2.61 3.75 4.05
CA VAL A 115 2.81 4.90 3.18
C VAL A 115 3.86 4.60 2.13
N SER A 116 3.55 4.89 0.89
CA SER A 116 4.48 4.75 -0.22
C SER A 116 4.57 6.05 -1.00
N SER A 117 5.79 6.55 -1.21
CA SER A 117 6.02 7.84 -1.86
C SER A 117 6.22 7.71 -3.36
N TRP A 118 5.58 8.61 -4.11
CA TRP A 118 5.87 8.87 -5.50
C TRP A 118 6.77 10.12 -5.58
N LEU A 119 8.07 9.89 -5.64
CA LEU A 119 9.07 10.95 -5.63
C LEU A 119 9.05 11.74 -6.93
N ARG A 120 9.05 13.08 -6.83
CA ARG A 120 9.00 14.01 -7.94
C ARG A 120 9.95 15.21 -7.72
N PRO A 121 11.27 14.97 -7.63
CA PRO A 121 12.25 16.04 -7.48
C PRO A 121 12.32 16.95 -8.73
N ASP A 122 11.98 16.38 -9.89
CA ASP A 122 12.02 17.02 -11.22
C ASP A 122 10.86 18.00 -11.47
N ALA A 123 9.79 17.92 -10.70
CA ALA A 123 8.54 18.63 -10.98
C ALA A 123 8.35 19.86 -10.08
N GLN A 124 9.24 20.83 -10.15
CA GLN A 124 9.23 22.00 -9.25
C GLN A 124 7.91 22.78 -9.25
N ALA A 125 7.21 22.86 -10.37
CA ALA A 125 5.93 23.54 -10.50
C ALA A 125 4.71 22.68 -10.15
N SER A 126 4.89 21.41 -9.73
CA SER A 126 3.76 20.57 -9.31
C SER A 126 3.30 20.95 -7.92
N GLY A 127 1.99 21.14 -7.75
CA GLY A 127 1.36 21.43 -6.47
C GLY A 127 1.40 20.24 -5.51
N GLU A 128 1.11 20.51 -4.24
CA GLU A 128 0.85 19.55 -3.18
C GLU A 128 1.94 18.49 -2.97
N ARG A 129 3.19 18.84 -3.32
CA ARG A 129 4.34 17.98 -3.00
C ARG A 129 4.81 18.30 -1.60
N MET A 130 5.19 17.26 -0.87
CA MET A 130 5.85 17.38 0.42
C MET A 130 7.17 16.64 0.44
N PHE A 131 8.00 16.89 1.42
CA PHE A 131 9.25 16.17 1.60
C PHE A 131 8.99 14.76 2.13
N CYS A 132 9.31 13.76 1.32
CA CYS A 132 9.20 12.35 1.66
C CYS A 132 10.53 11.83 2.16
N TYR A 133 10.53 11.15 3.31
CA TYR A 133 11.73 10.49 3.81
C TYR A 133 12.03 9.23 2.97
N VAL A 134 13.26 9.16 2.46
CA VAL A 134 13.76 8.00 1.72
C VAL A 134 14.98 7.44 2.43
N LYS A 135 14.89 6.18 2.85
CA LYS A 135 15.99 5.48 3.51
C LYS A 135 17.10 5.18 2.49
N GLY A 136 18.29 5.70 2.72
CA GLY A 136 19.50 5.42 1.93
C GLY A 136 20.19 4.10 2.30
N ARG A 137 21.24 3.73 1.56
CA ARG A 137 22.04 2.50 1.77
C ARG A 137 23.14 2.70 2.83
N GLY A 138 22.87 3.23 3.98
CA GLY A 138 23.88 3.39 5.03
C GLY A 138 23.24 3.77 6.37
N ARG A 139 23.98 3.61 7.45
CA ARG A 139 23.56 4.17 8.74
C ARG A 139 23.42 5.68 8.57
N ASN A 140 22.26 6.23 8.91
CA ASN A 140 21.92 7.67 8.80
C ASN A 140 21.91 8.26 7.38
N ALA A 141 21.82 7.45 6.31
CA ALA A 141 21.74 7.92 4.92
C ALA A 141 20.30 8.21 4.47
N GLY A 142 19.47 8.76 5.34
CA GLY A 142 18.12 9.20 4.97
C GLY A 142 18.15 10.51 4.20
N GLN A 143 17.31 10.64 3.19
CA GLN A 143 17.16 11.85 2.39
C GLN A 143 15.70 12.29 2.37
N MET A 144 15.49 13.60 2.40
CA MET A 144 14.18 14.22 2.21
C MET A 144 14.04 14.64 0.75
N ILE A 145 13.17 13.96 0.00
CA ILE A 145 12.97 14.18 -1.44
C ILE A 145 11.54 14.63 -1.70
N PRO A 146 11.30 15.69 -2.47
CA PRO A 146 9.95 16.13 -2.80
C PRO A 146 9.15 15.07 -3.57
N GLY A 147 7.88 14.87 -3.19
CA GLY A 147 7.02 13.89 -3.82
C GLY A 147 5.60 13.94 -3.28
N TRP A 148 4.81 12.97 -3.71
CA TRP A 148 3.45 12.72 -3.22
C TRP A 148 3.44 11.40 -2.44
N PRO A 149 3.35 11.44 -1.11
CA PRO A 149 3.13 10.23 -0.32
C PRO A 149 1.67 9.78 -0.45
N TYR A 150 1.49 8.47 -0.58
CA TYR A 150 0.19 7.82 -0.62
C TYR A 150 0.08 6.82 0.52
N SER A 151 -0.94 6.94 1.33
CA SER A 151 -1.35 5.91 2.28
C SER A 151 -2.15 4.84 1.53
N PHE A 152 -1.73 3.58 1.65
CA PHE A 152 -2.43 2.43 1.08
C PHE A 152 -2.98 1.56 2.19
N VAL A 153 -4.20 1.07 1.99
CA VAL A 153 -4.79 0.02 2.82
C VAL A 153 -5.01 -1.21 1.95
N ALA A 154 -4.51 -2.35 2.38
CA ALA A 154 -4.62 -3.60 1.63
C ALA A 154 -5.03 -4.77 2.54
N ALA A 155 -5.85 -5.68 2.02
CA ALA A 155 -6.15 -6.94 2.67
C ALA A 155 -4.98 -7.93 2.51
N LEU A 156 -4.63 -8.61 3.60
CA LEU A 156 -3.54 -9.58 3.67
C LEU A 156 -4.08 -11.00 3.50
N GLY A 157 -3.35 -11.83 2.76
CA GLY A 157 -3.66 -13.24 2.59
C GLY A 157 -3.08 -14.13 3.69
N PRO A 158 -3.64 -15.36 3.90
CA PRO A 158 -3.26 -16.26 4.98
C PRO A 158 -1.87 -16.89 4.83
N GLY A 159 -1.28 -16.85 3.64
CA GLY A 159 0.03 -17.44 3.37
C GLY A 159 0.09 -18.15 2.03
N GLY A 160 1.21 -18.87 1.79
CA GLY A 160 1.46 -19.57 0.52
C GLY A 160 1.82 -18.66 -0.65
N SER A 161 1.45 -17.39 -0.61
CA SER A 161 1.83 -16.38 -1.61
C SER A 161 1.97 -15.01 -0.97
N SER A 162 2.62 -14.09 -1.67
CA SER A 162 2.77 -12.68 -1.26
C SER A 162 1.68 -11.76 -1.80
N TRP A 163 0.54 -12.32 -2.22
CA TRP A 163 -0.57 -11.52 -2.68
C TRP A 163 -1.20 -10.72 -1.53
N THR A 164 -1.38 -9.44 -1.76
CA THR A 164 -2.28 -8.59 -0.99
C THR A 164 -3.33 -8.04 -1.93
N LEU A 165 -4.40 -7.48 -1.40
CA LEU A 165 -5.41 -6.83 -2.21
C LEU A 165 -5.53 -5.36 -1.77
N PRO A 166 -4.96 -4.39 -2.51
CA PRO A 166 -5.15 -2.98 -2.22
C PRO A 166 -6.64 -2.60 -2.28
N LEU A 167 -7.17 -2.14 -1.16
CA LEU A 167 -8.57 -1.73 -1.01
C LEU A 167 -8.74 -0.23 -1.12
N ASP A 168 -7.70 0.52 -0.80
CA ASP A 168 -7.73 1.97 -0.80
C ASP A 168 -6.34 2.58 -0.99
N ALA A 169 -6.31 3.79 -1.56
CA ALA A 169 -5.15 4.68 -1.58
C ALA A 169 -5.61 6.13 -1.45
N ALA A 170 -4.98 6.85 -0.54
CA ALA A 170 -5.21 8.27 -0.30
C ALA A 170 -3.87 9.01 -0.37
N ARG A 171 -3.81 10.11 -1.15
CA ARG A 171 -2.65 11.00 -1.17
C ARG A 171 -2.66 11.87 0.09
N ILE A 172 -1.51 12.02 0.72
CA ILE A 172 -1.31 12.88 1.87
C ILE A 172 -0.78 14.22 1.37
N GLY A 173 -1.51 15.29 1.64
CA GLY A 173 -1.12 16.66 1.29
C GLY A 173 -0.15 17.29 2.29
N PRO A 174 0.45 18.45 1.95
CA PRO A 174 1.43 19.12 2.82
C PRO A 174 0.85 19.62 4.15
N ASP A 175 -0.44 19.91 4.19
CA ASP A 175 -1.14 20.41 5.39
C ASP A 175 -1.90 19.29 6.13
N ASP A 176 -1.82 18.06 5.64
CA ASP A 176 -2.52 16.92 6.22
C ASP A 176 -1.76 16.33 7.41
N ASP A 177 -2.50 15.93 8.43
CA ASP A 177 -2.00 15.06 9.48
C ASP A 177 -2.12 13.60 9.02
N GLU A 178 -0.99 12.93 8.83
CA GLU A 178 -0.92 11.54 8.37
C GLU A 178 -1.78 10.60 9.23
N THR A 179 -1.81 10.81 10.55
CA THR A 179 -2.60 9.97 11.45
C THR A 179 -4.10 10.16 11.23
N VAL A 180 -4.54 11.40 11.01
CA VAL A 180 -5.94 11.73 10.74
C VAL A 180 -6.36 11.19 9.37
N VAL A 181 -5.54 11.35 8.34
CA VAL A 181 -5.79 10.80 7.00
C VAL A 181 -5.92 9.28 7.07
N THR A 182 -4.99 8.61 7.76
CA THR A 182 -5.02 7.14 7.92
C THR A 182 -6.24 6.69 8.71
N ALA A 183 -6.62 7.40 9.78
CA ALA A 183 -7.82 7.09 10.55
C ALA A 183 -9.10 7.24 9.70
N ALA A 184 -9.22 8.32 8.95
CA ALA A 184 -10.34 8.53 8.04
C ALA A 184 -10.41 7.43 6.96
N GLN A 185 -9.27 7.08 6.38
CA GLN A 185 -9.16 6.01 5.40
C GLN A 185 -9.56 4.64 5.96
N LEU A 186 -9.09 4.27 7.15
CA LEU A 186 -9.46 3.02 7.82
C LEU A 186 -10.94 2.99 8.19
N ARG A 187 -11.52 4.13 8.62
CA ARG A 187 -12.95 4.27 8.90
C ARG A 187 -13.78 4.02 7.64
N GLU A 188 -13.43 4.63 6.52
CA GLU A 188 -14.10 4.41 5.24
C GLU A 188 -13.96 2.96 4.74
N VAL A 189 -12.76 2.38 4.84
CA VAL A 189 -12.54 0.98 4.44
C VAL A 189 -13.41 0.05 5.29
N THR A 190 -13.43 0.24 6.62
CA THR A 190 -14.25 -0.57 7.52
C THR A 190 -15.75 -0.43 7.21
N ALA A 191 -16.22 0.79 6.99
CA ALA A 191 -17.62 1.01 6.62
C ALA A 191 -18.00 0.29 5.30
N ARG A 192 -17.10 0.30 4.31
CA ARG A 192 -17.32 -0.42 3.05
C ARG A 192 -17.29 -1.94 3.21
N LEU A 193 -16.44 -2.48 4.08
CA LEU A 193 -16.41 -3.91 4.40
C LEU A 193 -17.72 -4.36 5.06
N ILE A 194 -18.25 -3.55 5.96
CA ILE A 194 -19.57 -3.79 6.59
C ILE A 194 -20.69 -3.73 5.55
N ALA A 195 -20.72 -2.67 4.73
CA ALA A 195 -21.74 -2.47 3.70
C ALA A 195 -21.72 -3.57 2.62
N ALA A 196 -20.54 -4.13 2.31
CA ALA A 196 -20.37 -5.25 1.39
C ALA A 196 -20.68 -6.62 2.02
N GLY A 197 -20.96 -6.68 3.33
CA GLY A 197 -21.26 -7.92 4.05
C GLY A 197 -20.03 -8.79 4.35
N HIS A 198 -18.82 -8.23 4.22
CA HIS A 198 -17.59 -8.92 4.59
C HIS A 198 -17.38 -9.00 6.10
N TRP A 199 -17.95 -8.07 6.84
CA TRP A 199 -17.96 -8.04 8.29
C TRP A 199 -19.38 -7.78 8.79
N LYS A 200 -19.79 -8.47 9.86
CA LYS A 200 -21.10 -8.36 10.50
C LYS A 200 -20.93 -8.31 12.01
N ASP A 201 -21.93 -7.80 12.72
CA ASP A 201 -21.94 -7.81 14.17
C ASP A 201 -21.78 -9.24 14.71
N GLY A 202 -20.84 -9.40 15.65
CA GLY A 202 -20.43 -10.68 16.20
C GLY A 202 -19.21 -11.30 15.54
N ASP A 203 -18.80 -10.81 14.38
CA ASP A 203 -17.52 -11.23 13.77
C ASP A 203 -16.33 -10.70 14.56
N PRO A 204 -15.16 -11.36 14.50
CA PRO A 204 -13.94 -10.84 15.10
C PRO A 204 -13.59 -9.45 14.52
N PRO A 205 -13.07 -8.51 15.33
CA PRO A 205 -12.68 -7.19 14.84
C PRO A 205 -11.70 -7.27 13.66
N VAL A 206 -11.82 -6.34 12.71
CA VAL A 206 -10.89 -6.19 11.59
C VAL A 206 -9.51 -5.85 12.14
N LEU A 207 -8.52 -6.70 11.88
CA LEU A 207 -7.15 -6.51 12.37
C LEU A 207 -6.32 -5.70 11.36
N VAL A 208 -5.75 -4.59 11.81
CA VAL A 208 -4.91 -3.71 10.98
C VAL A 208 -3.47 -3.73 11.48
N ALA A 209 -2.55 -4.16 10.63
CA ALA A 209 -1.11 -4.15 10.89
C ALA A 209 -0.45 -2.90 10.32
N LEU A 210 0.34 -2.20 11.15
CA LEU A 210 0.97 -0.91 10.84
C LEU A 210 2.47 -0.93 11.18
N ASP A 211 3.28 -0.12 10.50
CA ASP A 211 4.70 0.02 10.83
C ASP A 211 4.97 1.05 11.93
N ALA A 212 6.22 1.15 12.35
CA ALA A 212 6.68 1.99 13.47
C ALA A 212 6.56 3.51 13.25
N GLY A 213 6.20 3.95 12.04
CA GLY A 213 5.98 5.36 11.73
C GLY A 213 4.68 5.95 12.29
N TYR A 214 3.68 5.11 12.55
CA TYR A 214 2.36 5.55 12.96
C TYR A 214 2.25 5.90 14.44
N ASN A 215 1.49 6.96 14.74
CA ASN A 215 1.08 7.29 16.11
C ASN A 215 -0.09 6.37 16.54
N VAL A 216 0.28 5.18 17.03
CA VAL A 216 -0.69 4.13 17.34
C VAL A 216 -1.68 4.51 18.43
N SER A 217 -1.23 5.24 19.45
CA SER A 217 -2.13 5.67 20.53
C SER A 217 -3.21 6.62 20.02
N ARG A 218 -2.84 7.53 19.11
CA ARG A 218 -3.81 8.43 18.49
C ARG A 218 -4.74 7.70 17.52
N LEU A 219 -4.22 6.77 16.72
CA LEU A 219 -5.05 5.92 15.85
C LEU A 219 -6.04 5.09 16.67
N ALA A 220 -5.60 4.48 17.77
CA ALA A 220 -6.47 3.72 18.66
C ALA A 220 -7.59 4.57 19.25
N TRP A 221 -7.28 5.82 19.60
CA TRP A 221 -8.28 6.78 20.06
C TRP A 221 -9.28 7.15 18.97
N LEU A 222 -8.80 7.48 17.77
CA LEU A 222 -9.63 7.91 16.64
C LEU A 222 -10.51 6.80 16.07
N LEU A 223 -10.15 5.53 16.28
CA LEU A 223 -10.84 4.35 15.75
C LEU A 223 -11.56 3.55 16.85
N GLY A 224 -11.59 4.04 18.08
CA GLY A 224 -12.10 3.30 19.23
C GLY A 224 -13.60 2.98 19.20
N ASP A 225 -14.36 3.61 18.31
CA ASP A 225 -15.78 3.38 18.04
C ASP A 225 -16.03 2.32 16.95
N LEU A 226 -14.98 1.79 16.33
CA LEU A 226 -15.09 0.84 15.22
C LEU A 226 -14.68 -0.58 15.65
N PRO A 227 -15.18 -1.62 14.97
CA PRO A 227 -14.74 -2.98 15.17
C PRO A 227 -13.35 -3.23 14.58
N VAL A 228 -12.37 -2.44 15.01
CA VAL A 228 -11.00 -2.47 14.51
C VAL A 228 -10.04 -2.76 15.65
N MET A 229 -9.14 -3.70 15.44
CA MET A 229 -8.01 -4.00 16.31
C MET A 229 -6.70 -3.63 15.60
N LEU A 230 -5.84 -2.89 16.27
CA LEU A 230 -4.55 -2.49 15.70
C LEU A 230 -3.42 -3.39 16.22
N VAL A 231 -2.43 -3.66 15.37
CA VAL A 231 -1.12 -4.14 15.78
C VAL A 231 -0.06 -3.31 15.09
N VAL A 232 0.82 -2.70 15.85
CA VAL A 232 1.80 -1.74 15.35
C VAL A 232 3.19 -2.13 15.83
N ARG A 233 4.17 -2.05 14.94
CA ARG A 233 5.57 -2.13 15.36
C ARG A 233 5.92 -0.90 16.17
N VAL A 234 6.63 -1.12 17.26
CA VAL A 234 7.21 -0.02 18.03
C VAL A 234 8.74 -0.09 17.97
N ARG A 235 9.38 1.08 18.05
CA ARG A 235 10.85 1.13 18.02
C ARG A 235 11.42 0.63 19.35
N SER A 236 12.62 0.09 19.29
CA SER A 236 13.33 -0.46 20.46
C SER A 236 13.72 0.57 21.51
N ASP A 237 13.60 1.86 21.22
CA ASP A 237 13.86 2.97 22.16
C ASP A 237 12.62 3.41 22.96
N ARG A 238 11.47 2.77 22.75
CA ARG A 238 10.22 3.16 23.41
C ARG A 238 10.10 2.64 24.82
N VAL A 239 9.46 3.46 25.67
CA VAL A 239 9.13 3.11 27.04
C VAL A 239 7.61 3.10 27.20
N PHE A 240 7.09 2.04 27.78
CA PHE A 240 5.72 1.88 28.20
C PHE A 240 5.64 1.90 29.72
N TYR A 241 4.48 2.13 30.28
CA TYR A 241 4.26 2.18 31.70
C TYR A 241 3.15 1.19 32.09
N ARG A 242 3.34 0.50 33.20
CA ARG A 242 2.30 -0.33 33.81
C ARG A 242 1.23 0.56 34.46
N PRO A 243 0.03 0.03 34.70
CA PRO A 243 -0.97 0.71 35.51
C PRO A 243 -0.40 1.07 36.89
N VAL A 244 -0.83 2.18 37.42
CA VAL A 244 -0.52 2.53 38.83
C VAL A 244 -1.36 1.68 39.76
N PRO A 245 -0.77 1.00 40.74
CA PRO A 245 -1.54 0.28 41.74
C PRO A 245 -2.53 1.21 42.47
N PRO A 246 -3.69 0.70 42.90
CA PRO A 246 -4.62 1.49 43.71
C PRO A 246 -3.91 2.08 44.95
N LYS A 247 -4.19 3.30 45.24
CA LYS A 247 -3.65 3.99 46.43
C LYS A 247 -4.25 3.37 47.69
N ALA A 248 -3.43 3.18 48.72
CA ALA A 248 -3.93 2.78 50.03
C ALA A 248 -4.84 3.88 50.60
N PRO A 249 -5.97 3.53 51.27
CA PRO A 249 -6.83 4.51 51.92
C PRO A 249 -6.03 5.43 52.85
N GLY A 250 -6.29 6.72 52.81
CA GLY A 250 -5.60 7.70 53.66
C GLY A 250 -4.27 8.24 53.16
N THR A 251 -3.75 7.76 52.01
CA THR A 251 -2.48 8.29 51.44
C THR A 251 -2.72 9.68 50.83
N PRO A 252 -2.05 10.76 51.25
CA PRO A 252 -2.26 12.10 50.72
C PRO A 252 -1.73 12.28 49.30
N GLY A 253 -2.21 13.31 48.60
CA GLY A 253 -1.77 13.71 47.25
C GLY A 253 -2.52 13.01 46.11
N ARG A 254 -2.34 13.47 44.85
CA ARG A 254 -2.95 12.93 43.65
C ARG A 254 -2.34 11.58 43.27
N GLN A 255 -3.14 10.60 42.86
CA GLN A 255 -2.63 9.34 42.31
C GLN A 255 -1.83 9.59 41.01
N GLY A 256 -0.67 8.98 40.91
CA GLY A 256 0.12 8.98 39.65
C GLY A 256 -0.67 8.39 38.49
N ARG A 257 -0.32 8.75 37.29
CA ARG A 257 -0.97 8.22 36.08
C ARG A 257 -0.16 7.08 35.44
N HIS A 258 1.12 6.99 35.72
CA HIS A 258 2.07 6.05 35.13
C HIS A 258 2.77 5.29 36.25
N GLY A 259 2.70 3.96 36.17
CA GLY A 259 3.38 3.05 37.11
C GLY A 259 4.85 2.78 36.71
N THR A 260 5.35 1.60 37.03
CA THR A 260 6.73 1.22 36.70
C THR A 260 6.93 1.10 35.17
N PRO A 261 8.09 1.53 34.67
CA PRO A 261 8.36 1.44 33.22
C PRO A 261 8.59 0.02 32.73
N VAL A 262 8.28 -0.21 31.46
CA VAL A 262 8.71 -1.35 30.63
C VAL A 262 9.42 -0.75 29.42
N SER A 263 10.74 -0.71 29.46
CA SER A 263 11.57 -0.17 28.38
C SER A 263 11.89 -1.25 27.37
N CYS A 264 11.61 -1.01 26.10
CA CYS A 264 11.97 -1.95 25.04
C CYS A 264 13.48 -2.16 24.91
N ALA A 265 14.29 -1.19 25.38
CA ALA A 265 15.75 -1.26 25.34
C ALA A 265 16.38 -1.88 26.58
N ASP A 266 15.68 -1.93 27.73
CA ASP A 266 16.25 -2.35 29.01
C ASP A 266 15.60 -3.64 29.54
N PRO A 267 16.31 -4.78 29.43
CA PRO A 267 15.85 -6.07 29.93
C PRO A 267 15.54 -6.12 31.42
N ALA A 268 16.17 -5.26 32.23
CA ALA A 268 15.90 -5.24 33.68
C ALA A 268 14.45 -4.85 34.02
N THR A 269 13.74 -4.22 33.09
CA THR A 269 12.33 -3.80 33.22
C THR A 269 11.32 -4.83 32.75
N TRP A 270 11.75 -5.99 32.20
CA TRP A 270 10.86 -6.96 31.52
C TRP A 270 10.23 -7.99 32.47
N ALA A 271 10.52 -7.96 33.73
CA ALA A 271 9.88 -8.86 34.70
C ALA A 271 8.35 -8.76 34.66
N GLY A 272 7.66 -9.86 35.02
CA GLY A 272 6.20 -9.91 35.13
C GLY A 272 5.45 -9.91 33.78
N ALA A 273 5.99 -10.56 32.76
CA ALA A 273 5.26 -10.89 31.54
C ALA A 273 4.10 -11.85 31.83
N GLN A 274 2.95 -11.60 31.22
CA GLN A 274 1.75 -12.43 31.37
C GLN A 274 1.69 -13.57 30.34
N VAL A 275 2.31 -13.37 29.17
CA VAL A 275 2.44 -14.42 28.15
C VAL A 275 3.91 -14.68 27.90
N SER A 276 4.29 -15.96 27.93
CA SER A 276 5.61 -16.45 27.52
C SER A 276 5.44 -17.77 26.80
N ALA A 277 5.74 -17.80 25.51
CA ALA A 277 5.52 -18.96 24.65
C ALA A 277 6.62 -19.09 23.60
N THR A 278 6.77 -20.30 23.08
CA THR A 278 7.55 -20.55 21.85
C THR A 278 6.58 -20.90 20.73
N ALA A 279 6.71 -20.24 19.59
CA ALA A 279 5.86 -20.41 18.42
C ALA A 279 6.70 -20.70 17.18
N GLY A 280 6.17 -21.53 16.26
CA GLY A 280 6.81 -21.80 14.97
C GLY A 280 6.53 -20.73 13.93
N SER A 281 7.53 -20.36 13.15
CA SER A 281 7.39 -19.53 11.97
C SER A 281 8.04 -20.23 10.77
N ALA A 282 7.29 -20.36 9.67
CA ALA A 282 7.84 -20.96 8.45
C ALA A 282 9.06 -20.20 7.89
N ARG A 283 9.14 -18.89 8.16
CA ARG A 283 10.21 -18.02 7.66
C ARG A 283 11.39 -17.90 8.64
N TYR A 284 11.11 -17.83 9.95
CA TYR A 284 12.08 -17.50 10.98
C TYR A 284 12.37 -18.65 11.94
N GLY A 285 11.74 -19.81 11.76
CA GLY A 285 11.88 -20.95 12.68
C GLY A 285 11.19 -20.70 14.01
N PRO A 286 11.73 -21.26 15.12
CA PRO A 286 11.16 -21.11 16.44
C PRO A 286 11.37 -19.68 16.97
N LEU A 287 10.27 -19.05 17.40
CA LEU A 287 10.23 -17.69 17.95
C LEU A 287 9.87 -17.73 19.44
N ALA A 288 10.61 -17.01 20.26
CA ALA A 288 10.21 -16.66 21.62
C ALA A 288 9.26 -15.46 21.57
N VAL A 289 8.07 -15.65 22.12
CA VAL A 289 7.00 -14.64 22.19
C VAL A 289 6.79 -14.29 23.65
N THR A 290 6.94 -13.02 24.01
CA THR A 290 6.71 -12.54 25.36
C THR A 290 5.76 -11.36 25.32
N ALA A 291 4.77 -11.28 26.23
CA ALA A 291 3.84 -10.16 26.23
C ALA A 291 3.52 -9.63 27.63
N TRP A 292 3.33 -8.30 27.71
CA TRP A 292 2.97 -7.55 28.90
C TRP A 292 1.63 -6.87 28.68
N HIS A 293 0.71 -7.07 29.59
CA HIS A 293 -0.66 -6.57 29.54
C HIS A 293 -0.79 -5.17 30.16
N ARG A 294 -1.83 -4.45 29.74
CA ARG A 294 -2.25 -3.16 30.29
C ARG A 294 -1.16 -2.10 30.30
N VAL A 295 -0.15 -2.20 29.46
CA VAL A 295 0.90 -1.19 29.34
C VAL A 295 0.46 -0.08 28.39
N HIS A 296 0.87 1.15 28.69
CA HIS A 296 0.49 2.33 27.91
C HIS A 296 1.69 3.26 27.69
N GLN A 297 1.63 4.08 26.66
CA GLN A 297 2.60 5.14 26.40
C GLN A 297 2.27 6.38 27.24
N GLN A 298 3.29 7.10 27.68
CA GLN A 298 3.09 8.46 28.20
C GLN A 298 2.88 9.40 27.01
N LEU A 299 1.71 10.00 26.94
CA LEU A 299 1.37 10.96 25.90
C LEU A 299 1.74 12.37 26.35
N THR A 300 2.21 13.20 25.40
CA THR A 300 2.50 14.61 25.61
C THR A 300 1.78 15.45 24.56
N ARG A 301 1.37 16.69 24.90
CA ARG A 301 0.70 17.57 23.94
C ARG A 301 1.62 17.99 22.78
N GLN A 302 2.89 18.20 23.05
CA GLN A 302 3.83 18.81 22.10
C GLN A 302 4.39 17.86 21.04
N SER A 303 4.37 16.54 21.24
CA SER A 303 5.10 15.59 20.39
C SER A 303 4.26 14.46 19.83
N SER A 304 2.96 14.44 20.08
CA SER A 304 2.12 13.27 19.80
C SER A 304 0.84 13.56 19.02
N GLY A 305 0.70 14.77 18.45
CA GLY A 305 -0.52 15.16 17.73
C GLY A 305 -1.75 15.25 18.64
N TRP A 306 -1.54 15.63 19.91
CA TRP A 306 -2.57 15.80 20.92
C TRP A 306 -2.75 17.27 21.34
N GLU A 307 -2.21 18.20 20.54
CA GLU A 307 -2.18 19.63 20.84
C GLU A 307 -3.60 20.17 21.16
N ASP A 308 -4.57 19.80 20.31
CA ASP A 308 -5.95 20.26 20.38
C ASP A 308 -6.86 19.36 21.23
N HIS A 309 -6.32 18.33 21.90
CA HIS A 309 -7.15 17.44 22.70
C HIS A 309 -7.74 18.16 23.91
N PRO A 310 -9.07 18.22 24.06
CA PRO A 310 -9.70 18.86 25.20
C PRO A 310 -9.49 18.05 26.49
N GLY A 311 -9.13 18.71 27.58
CA GLY A 311 -8.99 18.07 28.90
C GLY A 311 -7.70 17.22 29.06
N PRO A 312 -7.65 16.34 30.06
CA PRO A 312 -6.49 15.48 30.32
C PRO A 312 -6.27 14.47 29.20
N LEU A 313 -5.01 14.27 28.78
CA LEU A 313 -4.69 13.25 27.78
C LEU A 313 -5.14 11.85 28.21
N PRO A 314 -5.63 11.00 27.32
CA PRO A 314 -6.10 9.66 27.68
C PRO A 314 -4.94 8.76 28.09
N VAL A 315 -5.25 7.71 28.87
CA VAL A 315 -4.37 6.55 29.07
C VAL A 315 -4.94 5.42 28.24
N ILE A 316 -4.23 5.02 27.20
CA ILE A 316 -4.65 3.98 26.28
C ILE A 316 -3.85 2.73 26.62
N GLU A 317 -4.47 1.83 27.38
CA GLU A 317 -3.87 0.57 27.76
C GLU A 317 -3.87 -0.41 26.59
N GLY A 318 -2.82 -1.25 26.53
CA GLY A 318 -2.68 -2.26 25.50
C GLY A 318 -1.75 -3.39 25.92
N THR A 319 -1.51 -4.31 25.01
CA THR A 319 -0.56 -5.41 25.16
C THR A 319 0.70 -5.11 24.35
N LEU A 320 1.85 -5.10 25.02
CA LEU A 320 3.17 -5.01 24.41
C LEU A 320 3.70 -6.41 24.17
N ILE A 321 4.15 -6.70 22.96
CA ILE A 321 4.61 -8.04 22.54
C ILE A 321 6.05 -7.93 22.06
N ARG A 322 6.91 -8.81 22.55
CA ARG A 322 8.28 -8.98 22.07
C ARG A 322 8.39 -10.28 21.31
N LEU A 323 8.92 -10.21 20.09
CA LEU A 323 9.29 -11.36 19.27
C LEU A 323 10.81 -11.41 19.13
N ALA A 324 11.39 -12.57 19.35
CA ALA A 324 12.80 -12.83 19.11
C ALA A 324 12.99 -14.25 18.58
N ALA A 325 14.06 -14.51 17.84
CA ALA A 325 14.44 -15.89 17.53
C ALA A 325 14.73 -16.64 18.84
N ALA A 326 14.08 -17.79 19.03
CA ALA A 326 14.32 -18.62 20.22
C ALA A 326 15.70 -19.29 20.17
N ALA A 327 16.17 -19.65 18.98
CA ALA A 327 17.50 -20.15 18.67
C ALA A 327 17.84 -19.85 17.21
N ARG A 328 19.14 -19.71 16.91
CA ARG A 328 19.59 -19.71 15.51
C ARG A 328 19.42 -21.11 14.94
N ALA A 329 18.51 -21.26 13.98
CA ALA A 329 18.26 -22.53 13.32
C ALA A 329 18.71 -22.45 11.84
N ALA A 330 19.45 -23.46 11.39
CA ALA A 330 19.89 -23.54 9.99
C ALA A 330 18.68 -23.59 9.04
N GLY A 331 18.76 -22.88 7.94
CA GLY A 331 17.70 -22.81 6.92
C GLY A 331 16.61 -21.77 7.16
N TYR A 332 16.66 -21.03 8.26
CA TYR A 332 15.71 -19.93 8.54
C TYR A 332 16.38 -18.56 8.44
N GLN A 333 15.57 -17.52 8.18
CA GLN A 333 16.05 -16.15 8.18
C GLN A 333 16.24 -15.64 9.61
N ASP A 334 17.32 -14.90 9.85
CA ASP A 334 17.51 -14.22 11.14
C ASP A 334 16.39 -13.20 11.37
N LEU A 335 15.80 -13.24 12.56
CA LEU A 335 14.86 -12.25 13.03
C LEU A 335 15.53 -11.41 14.13
N GLU A 336 15.81 -10.14 13.84
CA GLU A 336 16.15 -9.18 14.88
C GLU A 336 14.98 -9.02 15.86
N PRO A 337 15.23 -8.94 17.17
CA PRO A 337 14.16 -8.76 18.15
C PRO A 337 13.31 -7.55 17.78
N MET A 338 11.99 -7.76 17.72
CA MET A 338 11.04 -6.72 17.41
C MET A 338 9.98 -6.58 18.49
N TRP A 339 9.46 -5.38 18.59
CA TRP A 339 8.41 -5.02 19.51
C TRP A 339 7.15 -4.64 18.76
N LEU A 340 6.03 -5.18 19.21
CA LEU A 340 4.69 -4.85 18.71
C LEU A 340 3.84 -4.35 19.88
N TRP A 341 2.88 -3.51 19.59
CA TRP A 341 1.89 -3.07 20.56
C TRP A 341 0.49 -3.11 19.95
N SER A 342 -0.50 -3.49 20.73
CA SER A 342 -1.91 -3.49 20.35
C SER A 342 -2.73 -2.83 21.45
N PRO A 343 -3.77 -2.01 21.13
CA PRO A 343 -4.66 -1.41 22.11
C PRO A 343 -5.61 -2.42 22.79
N CYS A 344 -5.38 -3.71 22.63
CA CYS A 344 -6.03 -4.76 23.41
C CYS A 344 -5.37 -4.86 24.79
N PRO A 345 -6.04 -4.49 25.90
CA PRO A 345 -5.37 -4.40 27.21
C PRO A 345 -4.88 -5.73 27.76
N GLN A 346 -5.56 -6.82 27.43
CA GLN A 346 -5.32 -8.17 27.98
C GLN A 346 -5.47 -9.22 26.88
N ALA A 347 -4.56 -9.18 25.90
CA ALA A 347 -4.58 -10.16 24.82
C ALA A 347 -4.15 -11.54 25.37
N ASP A 348 -5.02 -12.51 25.29
CA ASP A 348 -4.70 -13.91 25.62
C ASP A 348 -3.64 -14.49 24.66
N PRO A 349 -3.07 -15.67 24.94
CA PRO A 349 -2.03 -16.25 24.11
C PRO A 349 -2.43 -16.47 22.64
N GLU A 350 -3.70 -16.76 22.35
CA GLU A 350 -4.21 -16.95 20.99
C GLU A 350 -4.30 -15.61 20.26
N GLN A 351 -4.82 -14.59 20.94
CA GLN A 351 -4.86 -13.22 20.40
C GLN A 351 -3.45 -12.69 20.15
N VAL A 352 -2.50 -12.92 21.08
CA VAL A 352 -1.09 -12.57 20.87
C VAL A 352 -0.55 -13.24 19.61
N ALA A 353 -0.88 -14.52 19.38
CA ALA A 353 -0.46 -15.25 18.19
C ALA A 353 -1.05 -14.65 16.92
N VAL A 354 -2.33 -14.33 16.91
CA VAL A 354 -3.01 -13.65 15.77
C VAL A 354 -2.36 -12.30 15.46
N LEU A 355 -2.04 -11.51 16.49
CA LEU A 355 -1.45 -10.17 16.35
C LEU A 355 -0.06 -10.22 15.66
N TRP A 356 0.86 -11.03 16.19
CA TRP A 356 2.20 -11.08 15.63
C TRP A 356 2.25 -11.74 14.24
N GLN A 357 1.41 -12.76 14.00
CA GLN A 357 1.31 -13.40 12.69
C GLN A 357 0.81 -12.41 11.62
N ALA A 358 -0.23 -11.64 11.93
CA ALA A 358 -0.72 -10.60 11.03
C ALA A 358 0.35 -9.55 10.75
N TYR A 359 1.10 -9.14 11.78
CA TYR A 359 2.19 -8.19 11.59
C TYR A 359 3.29 -8.74 10.66
N LEU A 360 3.69 -9.98 10.80
CA LEU A 360 4.68 -10.58 9.91
C LEU A 360 4.19 -10.65 8.45
N ARG A 361 2.88 -10.79 8.24
CA ARG A 361 2.25 -10.77 6.91
C ARG A 361 2.21 -9.37 6.29
N ARG A 362 2.31 -8.29 7.09
CA ARG A 362 2.40 -6.92 6.56
C ARG A 362 3.51 -6.76 5.52
N PHE A 363 4.59 -7.52 5.67
CA PHE A 363 5.71 -7.48 4.72
C PHE A 363 5.30 -7.82 3.28
N ASP A 364 4.19 -8.52 3.06
CA ASP A 364 3.68 -8.81 1.73
C ASP A 364 3.22 -7.55 0.99
N LEU A 365 2.82 -6.49 1.72
CA LEU A 365 2.51 -5.19 1.12
C LEU A 365 3.74 -4.55 0.45
N GLU A 366 4.94 -4.77 1.02
CA GLU A 366 6.19 -4.30 0.39
C GLU A 366 6.46 -5.02 -0.95
N HIS A 367 6.12 -6.31 -1.06
CA HIS A 367 6.17 -7.03 -2.34
C HIS A 367 5.18 -6.45 -3.34
N THR A 368 3.98 -6.09 -2.89
CA THR A 368 2.98 -5.42 -3.73
C THR A 368 3.49 -4.06 -4.20
N PHE A 369 4.04 -3.22 -3.33
CA PHE A 369 4.65 -1.95 -3.72
C PHE A 369 5.79 -2.12 -4.72
N ARG A 370 6.65 -3.11 -4.49
CA ARG A 370 7.72 -3.44 -5.45
C ARG A 370 7.15 -3.79 -6.82
N PHE A 371 6.09 -4.59 -6.86
CA PHE A 371 5.46 -4.99 -8.13
C PHE A 371 4.79 -3.82 -8.84
N ILE A 372 3.94 -3.05 -8.15
CA ILE A 372 3.24 -1.90 -8.77
C ILE A 372 4.22 -0.82 -9.25
N LYS A 373 5.31 -0.56 -8.51
CA LYS A 373 6.36 0.41 -8.90
C LYS A 373 7.21 -0.11 -10.04
N SER A 374 7.66 -1.37 -10.00
CA SER A 374 8.66 -1.88 -10.92
C SER A 374 8.08 -2.52 -12.17
N ARG A 375 6.84 -3.02 -12.13
CA ARG A 375 6.19 -3.74 -13.24
C ARG A 375 5.05 -2.96 -13.85
N LEU A 376 4.12 -2.45 -13.02
CA LEU A 376 2.98 -1.66 -13.50
C LEU A 376 3.32 -0.18 -13.69
N GLY A 377 4.48 0.28 -13.20
CA GLY A 377 4.97 1.63 -13.44
C GLY A 377 4.24 2.71 -12.65
N TRP A 378 3.69 2.39 -11.46
CA TRP A 378 2.92 3.35 -10.66
C TRP A 378 3.59 4.71 -10.53
N ASN A 379 4.87 4.75 -10.23
CA ASN A 379 5.62 6.00 -10.00
C ASN A 379 6.48 6.42 -11.20
N LYS A 380 6.18 5.98 -12.41
CA LYS A 380 6.97 6.25 -13.62
C LYS A 380 6.46 7.43 -14.44
N PRO A 381 5.13 7.66 -14.58
CA PRO A 381 4.65 8.79 -15.37
C PRO A 381 5.11 10.14 -14.79
N LEU A 382 5.49 11.04 -15.67
CA LEU A 382 5.92 12.38 -15.30
C LEU A 382 4.70 13.35 -15.22
N LEU A 383 3.69 12.94 -14.43
CA LEU A 383 2.50 13.75 -14.21
C LEU A 383 2.84 14.99 -13.38
N ARG A 384 2.20 16.11 -13.67
CA ARG A 384 2.38 17.39 -12.95
C ARG A 384 1.19 17.73 -12.06
N ASP A 385 0.00 17.27 -12.46
CA ASP A 385 -1.24 17.49 -11.73
C ASP A 385 -1.44 16.38 -10.67
N PRO A 386 -1.60 16.73 -9.38
CA PRO A 386 -1.89 15.78 -8.32
C PRO A 386 -3.14 14.94 -8.59
N ALA A 387 -4.21 15.56 -9.14
CA ALA A 387 -5.43 14.83 -9.47
C ALA A 387 -5.24 13.80 -10.61
N ALA A 388 -4.32 14.07 -11.55
CA ALA A 388 -3.93 13.09 -12.57
C ALA A 388 -3.13 11.94 -11.95
N ALA A 389 -2.30 12.23 -10.93
CA ALA A 389 -1.57 11.20 -10.18
C ALA A 389 -2.54 10.32 -9.37
N ASP A 390 -3.58 10.90 -8.77
CA ASP A 390 -4.63 10.15 -8.08
C ASP A 390 -5.38 9.23 -9.05
N ARG A 391 -5.77 9.72 -10.23
CA ARG A 391 -6.40 8.89 -11.28
C ARG A 391 -5.50 7.72 -11.71
N TRP A 392 -4.23 8.00 -11.93
CA TRP A 392 -3.27 6.97 -12.29
C TRP A 392 -3.10 5.93 -11.18
N THR A 393 -3.00 6.36 -9.92
CA THR A 393 -2.90 5.48 -8.76
C THR A 393 -4.08 4.50 -8.71
N TRP A 394 -5.31 5.00 -8.92
CA TRP A 394 -6.50 4.15 -8.92
C TRP A 394 -6.58 3.23 -10.16
N ILE A 395 -6.11 3.65 -11.31
CA ILE A 395 -5.97 2.76 -12.48
C ILE A 395 -5.00 1.61 -12.16
N ILE A 396 -3.87 1.89 -11.51
CA ILE A 396 -2.90 0.86 -11.12
C ILE A 396 -3.49 -0.10 -10.07
N ILE A 397 -4.25 0.41 -9.09
CA ILE A 397 -4.97 -0.44 -8.12
C ILE A 397 -5.97 -1.34 -8.85
N ALA A 398 -6.75 -0.79 -9.78
CA ALA A 398 -7.70 -1.56 -10.57
C ALA A 398 -7.00 -2.60 -11.46
N CYS A 399 -5.84 -2.30 -12.02
CA CYS A 399 -5.00 -3.27 -12.72
C CYS A 399 -4.57 -4.41 -11.80
N TYR A 400 -4.08 -4.07 -10.60
CA TYR A 400 -3.65 -5.09 -9.64
C TYR A 400 -4.82 -5.98 -9.19
N ALA A 401 -6.00 -5.39 -8.96
CA ALA A 401 -7.24 -6.13 -8.64
C ALA A 401 -7.63 -7.10 -9.77
N GLN A 402 -7.55 -6.67 -11.04
CA GLN A 402 -7.78 -7.55 -12.17
C GLN A 402 -6.80 -8.73 -12.21
N LEU A 403 -5.50 -8.50 -11.92
CA LEU A 403 -4.54 -9.59 -11.81
C LEU A 403 -4.88 -10.55 -10.67
N TYR A 404 -5.36 -10.01 -9.54
CA TYR A 404 -5.78 -10.83 -8.40
C TYR A 404 -6.95 -11.75 -8.79
N LEU A 405 -7.94 -11.26 -9.54
CA LEU A 405 -9.09 -12.01 -10.02
C LEU A 405 -8.73 -12.97 -11.17
N ALA A 406 -7.75 -12.64 -11.99
CA ALA A 406 -7.34 -13.45 -13.14
C ALA A 406 -6.46 -14.65 -12.76
N ARG A 407 -6.12 -14.86 -11.49
CA ARG A 407 -5.26 -15.97 -11.06
C ARG A 407 -5.72 -17.35 -11.54
N PRO A 408 -7.01 -17.72 -11.43
CA PRO A 408 -7.49 -19.01 -11.91
C PRO A 408 -7.31 -19.19 -13.43
N LEU A 409 -7.60 -18.15 -14.20
CA LEU A 409 -7.45 -18.14 -15.67
C LEU A 409 -5.98 -18.26 -16.11
N ALA A 410 -5.07 -17.62 -15.38
CA ALA A 410 -3.64 -17.64 -15.68
C ALA A 410 -2.94 -18.95 -15.26
N ALA A 411 -3.55 -19.78 -14.43
CA ALA A 411 -2.96 -21.03 -13.96
C ALA A 411 -2.78 -22.04 -15.10
N ALA A 412 -3.63 -22.01 -16.12
CA ALA A 412 -3.55 -22.88 -17.29
C ALA A 412 -2.40 -22.50 -18.23
N ILE A 413 -1.87 -21.27 -18.17
CA ILE A 413 -0.86 -20.75 -19.11
C ILE A 413 0.53 -20.93 -18.52
N ARG A 414 1.29 -21.87 -19.06
CA ARG A 414 2.67 -22.13 -18.66
C ARG A 414 3.54 -22.53 -19.83
N LEU A 415 4.80 -22.20 -19.74
CA LEU A 415 5.80 -22.70 -20.69
C LEU A 415 6.10 -24.19 -20.39
N PRO A 416 6.49 -25.00 -21.39
CA PRO A 416 6.66 -26.45 -21.22
C PRO A 416 7.58 -26.85 -20.06
N TRP A 417 8.61 -26.04 -19.78
CA TRP A 417 9.59 -26.29 -18.70
C TRP A 417 9.18 -25.77 -17.34
N GLN A 418 8.06 -25.05 -17.23
CA GLN A 418 7.59 -24.50 -15.96
C GLN A 418 6.78 -25.54 -15.19
N ARG A 419 7.06 -25.66 -13.90
CA ARG A 419 6.26 -26.49 -13.01
C ARG A 419 4.80 -25.99 -12.97
N PRO A 420 3.81 -26.88 -12.97
CA PRO A 420 2.45 -26.54 -12.63
C PRO A 420 2.42 -25.92 -11.23
N LEU A 421 1.69 -24.86 -11.08
CA LEU A 421 1.44 -24.22 -9.77
C LEU A 421 -0.07 -24.02 -9.64
N PRO A 422 -0.63 -24.26 -8.44
CA PRO A 422 -2.02 -23.92 -8.18
C PRO A 422 -2.21 -22.40 -8.33
N ALA A 423 -3.42 -21.97 -8.66
CA ALA A 423 -3.75 -20.56 -8.90
C ALA A 423 -3.31 -19.64 -7.74
N GLY A 424 -3.49 -20.10 -6.49
CA GLY A 424 -3.09 -19.37 -5.29
C GLY A 424 -1.57 -19.15 -5.14
N ALA A 425 -0.74 -20.00 -5.77
CA ALA A 425 0.73 -19.90 -5.72
C ALA A 425 1.33 -19.10 -6.88
N LEU A 426 0.53 -18.66 -7.86
CA LEU A 426 1.01 -17.83 -8.95
C LEU A 426 1.40 -16.43 -8.45
N THR A 427 2.56 -15.94 -8.86
CA THR A 427 2.97 -14.56 -8.56
C THR A 427 2.23 -13.55 -9.44
N PRO A 428 2.07 -12.28 -9.01
CA PRO A 428 1.46 -11.23 -9.83
C PRO A 428 2.10 -11.06 -11.22
N GLY A 429 3.44 -11.23 -11.29
CA GLY A 429 4.17 -11.15 -12.56
C GLY A 429 3.84 -12.29 -13.51
N ARG A 430 3.59 -13.48 -12.99
CA ARG A 430 3.21 -14.64 -13.79
C ARG A 430 1.78 -14.54 -14.30
N VAL A 431 0.86 -14.07 -13.46
CA VAL A 431 -0.52 -13.78 -13.86
C VAL A 431 -0.55 -12.71 -14.95
N ARG A 432 0.25 -11.64 -14.79
CA ARG A 432 0.33 -10.58 -15.80
C ARG A 432 0.82 -11.09 -17.16
N ALA A 433 1.78 -12.01 -17.19
CA ALA A 433 2.26 -12.60 -18.45
C ALA A 433 1.17 -13.37 -19.23
N GLY A 434 0.17 -13.91 -18.53
CA GLY A 434 -1.00 -14.57 -19.12
C GLY A 434 -2.23 -13.67 -19.25
N PHE A 435 -2.15 -12.38 -18.92
CA PHE A 435 -3.35 -11.55 -18.80
C PHE A 435 -4.07 -11.30 -20.12
N ARG A 436 -3.38 -11.33 -21.27
CA ARG A 436 -4.06 -11.21 -22.59
C ARG A 436 -5.15 -12.26 -22.77
N HIS A 437 -4.85 -13.50 -22.43
CA HIS A 437 -5.84 -14.58 -22.48
C HIS A 437 -6.98 -14.34 -21.50
N ALA A 438 -6.69 -13.98 -20.25
CA ALA A 438 -7.74 -13.66 -19.28
C ALA A 438 -8.62 -12.48 -19.72
N ARG A 439 -8.04 -11.49 -20.41
CA ARG A 439 -8.77 -10.37 -21.02
C ARG A 439 -9.67 -10.82 -22.16
N GLU A 440 -9.20 -11.72 -23.03
CA GLU A 440 -10.00 -12.27 -24.13
C GLU A 440 -11.21 -13.04 -23.59
N THR A 441 -11.01 -13.85 -22.56
CA THR A 441 -12.09 -14.58 -21.88
C THR A 441 -13.10 -13.64 -21.21
N ALA A 442 -12.64 -12.59 -20.52
CA ALA A 442 -13.52 -11.67 -19.79
C ALA A 442 -14.15 -10.58 -20.68
N GLY A 443 -13.62 -10.36 -21.87
CA GLY A 443 -14.10 -9.30 -22.78
C GLY A 443 -13.67 -7.89 -22.37
N THR A 444 -14.14 -6.89 -23.12
CA THR A 444 -13.88 -5.46 -22.85
C THR A 444 -15.14 -4.63 -23.02
N PRO A 445 -15.54 -3.84 -22.01
CA PRO A 445 -16.68 -2.92 -22.12
C PRO A 445 -16.35 -1.63 -22.87
N ALA A 446 -15.05 -1.33 -23.08
CA ALA A 446 -14.65 -0.12 -23.80
C ALA A 446 -15.03 -0.17 -25.27
N ARG A 447 -15.54 0.93 -25.80
CA ARG A 447 -15.89 1.06 -27.21
C ARG A 447 -14.66 1.03 -28.08
N THR A 448 -14.77 0.39 -29.24
CA THR A 448 -13.71 0.41 -30.25
C THR A 448 -13.33 1.85 -30.64
N ALA A 449 -12.05 2.13 -30.76
CA ALA A 449 -11.59 3.42 -31.22
C ALA A 449 -12.16 3.73 -32.62
N LYS A 450 -12.61 4.96 -32.84
CA LYS A 450 -12.96 5.39 -34.18
C LYS A 450 -11.70 5.34 -35.05
N PRO A 451 -11.80 4.89 -36.32
CA PRO A 451 -10.67 4.99 -37.24
C PRO A 451 -10.14 6.41 -37.24
N ALA A 452 -8.83 6.59 -37.13
CA ALA A 452 -8.23 7.90 -37.32
C ALA A 452 -8.61 8.39 -38.72
N SER A 453 -9.31 9.52 -38.84
CA SER A 453 -9.46 10.16 -40.14
C SER A 453 -8.04 10.40 -40.66
N PRO A 454 -7.74 10.08 -41.94
CA PRO A 454 -6.46 10.44 -42.54
C PRO A 454 -6.22 11.92 -42.23
N ALA A 455 -5.02 12.24 -41.79
CA ALA A 455 -4.65 13.65 -41.63
C ALA A 455 -4.98 14.35 -42.97
N PRO A 456 -5.72 15.48 -42.98
CA PRO A 456 -5.92 16.21 -44.22
C PRO A 456 -4.54 16.40 -44.82
N ASP A 457 -4.38 16.02 -46.11
CA ASP A 457 -3.12 16.15 -46.83
C ASP A 457 -2.53 17.51 -46.51
N ALA A 458 -1.39 17.52 -45.85
CA ALA A 458 -0.71 18.78 -45.53
C ALA A 458 -0.50 19.49 -46.86
N PRO A 459 -0.96 20.75 -47.00
CA PRO A 459 -0.79 21.45 -48.27
C PRO A 459 0.68 21.35 -48.67
N LYS A 460 0.95 20.85 -49.89
CA LYS A 460 2.30 20.61 -50.42
C LYS A 460 3.20 21.85 -50.46
N ASP A 461 2.72 22.99 -49.98
CA ASP A 461 3.37 24.30 -50.10
C ASP A 461 3.78 24.97 -48.79
N ARG A 462 3.81 24.27 -47.65
CA ARG A 462 4.56 24.78 -46.51
C ARG A 462 6.04 24.49 -46.68
N ARG A 463 6.71 25.25 -47.58
CA ARG A 463 8.16 25.45 -47.52
C ARG A 463 8.52 25.72 -46.07
N THR A 464 9.16 24.74 -45.42
CA THR A 464 9.82 24.92 -44.14
C THR A 464 10.72 26.13 -44.25
N ARG A 465 10.29 27.26 -43.67
CA ARG A 465 11.16 28.43 -43.46
C ARG A 465 12.33 27.91 -42.64
N LYS A 466 13.45 27.63 -43.35
CA LYS A 466 14.73 27.37 -42.67
C LYS A 466 14.94 28.55 -41.70
N ARG A 467 14.92 28.29 -40.44
CA ARG A 467 15.40 29.22 -39.42
C ARG A 467 16.81 29.61 -39.85
N ARG A 468 16.97 30.83 -40.38
CA ARG A 468 18.28 31.46 -40.59
C ARG A 468 18.89 31.52 -39.18
N HIS A 469 19.95 30.76 -38.95
CA HIS A 469 20.85 31.03 -37.87
C HIS A 469 21.33 32.46 -38.02
N ALA A 470 20.94 33.34 -37.11
CA ALA A 470 21.51 34.65 -36.98
C ALA A 470 22.98 34.45 -36.58
N SER A 471 23.88 34.79 -37.48
CA SER A 471 25.30 34.92 -37.16
C SER A 471 25.45 35.96 -36.05
N PRO A 472 26.29 35.76 -35.04
CA PRO A 472 26.49 36.77 -34.02
C PRO A 472 27.11 38.03 -34.66
N SER A 473 26.49 39.16 -34.41
CA SER A 473 26.98 40.49 -34.80
C SER A 473 28.33 40.74 -34.15
N ALA A 474 29.35 41.01 -34.99
CA ALA A 474 30.67 41.44 -34.56
C ALA A 474 30.62 42.90 -34.13
N ASN A 475 30.11 43.19 -32.94
CA ASN A 475 30.32 44.49 -32.25
C ASN A 475 29.90 44.32 -30.76
N ALA A 476 30.85 43.85 -29.96
CA ALA A 476 30.82 44.02 -28.51
C ALA A 476 32.09 44.78 -28.11
N PRO A 477 31.98 45.84 -27.28
CA PRO A 477 33.13 46.64 -26.89
C PRO A 477 34.06 45.84 -25.98
N GLN A 478 35.36 45.94 -26.25
CA GLN A 478 36.43 45.35 -25.45
C GLN A 478 36.48 46.06 -24.08
N GLY A 479 36.18 45.32 -23.00
CA GLY A 479 36.46 45.73 -21.63
C GLY A 479 37.93 45.52 -21.28
N PRO A 480 38.52 46.24 -20.30
CA PRO A 480 39.95 46.32 -20.08
C PRO A 480 40.57 45.06 -19.54
N GLN A 481 41.72 44.72 -20.09
CA GLN A 481 42.63 43.66 -19.65
C GLN A 481 43.12 43.91 -18.20
N GLN A 482 42.82 43.03 -17.29
CA GLN A 482 43.53 42.97 -16.01
C GLN A 482 44.77 42.10 -16.14
N GLN A 483 45.90 42.76 -15.87
CA GLN A 483 47.24 42.22 -15.83
C GLN A 483 47.34 41.06 -14.80
N LYS A 484 47.90 39.94 -15.24
CA LYS A 484 48.43 38.88 -14.40
C LYS A 484 49.68 39.36 -13.69
N ASN A 485 49.69 39.53 -12.41
CA ASN A 485 50.89 39.54 -11.61
C ASN A 485 51.16 38.13 -11.04
N ARG A 486 52.24 37.54 -11.57
CA ARG A 486 52.96 36.44 -10.96
C ARG A 486 53.67 36.98 -9.71
N LYS A 487 53.53 36.33 -8.58
CA LYS A 487 54.60 36.26 -7.58
C LYS A 487 54.76 34.82 -7.13
N LYS A 488 56.01 34.35 -7.33
CA LYS A 488 56.65 33.16 -6.81
C LYS A 488 57.02 33.40 -5.34
N GLU A 489 57.33 32.30 -4.67
CA GLU A 489 58.11 32.13 -3.42
C GLU A 489 57.28 32.36 -2.15
N ARG A 490 57.26 31.45 -1.21
CA ARG A 490 58.15 30.39 -0.64
C ARG A 490 57.30 29.31 0.02
#